data_43c104c9e7bceb10210bdbb1de3e27a8
#
_entry.id   43c104c9e7bceb10210bdbb1de3e27a8
#
_cell.length_a   1.000
_cell.length_b   1.000
_cell.length_c   1.000
_cell.angle_alpha   90.00
_cell.angle_beta   90.00
_cell.angle_gamma   90.00
#
_symmetry.space_group_name_H-M   'P 1'
#
loop_
_entity.id
_entity.type
_entity.pdbx_description
1 polymer ?
#
loop_
_entity_poly.entity_id
_entity_poly.type
_entity_poly.pdbx_seq_one_letter_code
_entity_poly.pdbx_strand_id
1 'polypeptide(L)'
;MKKIILVLIIFIACYFIYNLTIDKKVSYLTLGDILSKGTNEYGVSNNGYSNYIRDYLKDKGMLKEYNNTFTSNDYRMLDIIRILSYNEKKDNYSLNRLIKESDIITVSLGMSEIYNKILNNNQNIYTYIDSLINDYTKIMNYINKFHHQKVIILGYYNVLGTKDDIFDYANYKLEIECQKREFIYVYLSKILSNNPNYFSKKDTFVPNLEGYEKISQIIVEKIQNN
;
A
#
# COMPACT_ATOMS: atom_id res chain seq x y z
N MET A 1 47.59 -28.33 -12.11
CA MET A 1 46.63 -27.45 -12.77
C MET A 1 45.18 -27.97 -12.67
N LYS A 2 44.83 -29.19 -13.10
CA LYS A 2 43.40 -29.66 -13.03
C LYS A 2 42.75 -29.62 -11.65
N LYS A 3 43.49 -29.94 -10.55
CA LYS A 3 42.99 -29.88 -9.18
C LYS A 3 42.66 -28.43 -8.72
N ILE A 4 43.49 -27.43 -9.14
CA ILE A 4 43.30 -26.04 -8.80
C ILE A 4 42.04 -25.48 -9.52
N ILE A 5 41.86 -25.88 -10.79
CA ILE A 5 40.67 -25.48 -11.58
C ILE A 5 39.41 -26.03 -10.94
N LEU A 6 39.39 -27.31 -10.49
CA LEU A 6 38.26 -27.90 -9.83
C LEU A 6 37.89 -27.21 -8.53
N VAL A 7 38.86 -26.84 -7.71
CA VAL A 7 38.63 -26.06 -6.46
C VAL A 7 38.05 -24.69 -6.77
N LEU A 8 38.51 -24.02 -7.80
CA LEU A 8 37.98 -22.71 -8.22
C LEU A 8 36.52 -22.81 -8.69
N ILE A 9 36.18 -23.85 -9.44
CA ILE A 9 34.80 -24.11 -9.89
C ILE A 9 33.88 -24.34 -8.69
N ILE A 10 34.33 -25.13 -7.69
CA ILE A 10 33.54 -25.36 -6.47
C ILE A 10 33.33 -24.06 -5.70
N PHE A 11 34.34 -23.22 -5.53
CA PHE A 11 34.21 -21.92 -4.86
C PHE A 11 33.22 -20.99 -5.60
N ILE A 12 33.29 -20.94 -6.93
CA ILE A 12 32.37 -20.17 -7.76
C ILE A 12 30.92 -20.71 -7.61
N ALA A 13 30.75 -22.03 -7.67
CA ALA A 13 29.43 -22.64 -7.48
C ALA A 13 28.86 -22.38 -6.07
N CYS A 14 29.67 -22.53 -5.02
CA CYS A 14 29.29 -22.19 -3.65
C CYS A 14 28.93 -20.70 -3.49
N TYR A 15 29.68 -19.80 -4.12
CA TYR A 15 29.38 -18.36 -4.11
C TYR A 15 28.06 -18.07 -4.82
N PHE A 16 27.78 -18.68 -5.97
CA PHE A 16 26.49 -18.54 -6.65
C PHE A 16 25.34 -19.12 -5.85
N ILE A 17 25.50 -20.33 -5.28
CA ILE A 17 24.48 -20.93 -4.41
C ILE A 17 24.24 -20.06 -3.17
N TYR A 18 25.28 -19.56 -2.54
CA TYR A 18 25.17 -18.66 -1.39
C TYR A 18 24.38 -17.40 -1.74
N ASN A 19 24.69 -16.74 -2.87
CA ASN A 19 23.95 -15.55 -3.32
C ASN A 19 22.51 -15.84 -3.73
N LEU A 20 22.20 -17.06 -4.19
CA LEU A 20 20.82 -17.49 -4.52
C LEU A 20 20.00 -17.84 -3.27
N THR A 21 20.67 -18.19 -2.16
CA THR A 21 20.00 -18.61 -0.91
C THR A 21 19.87 -17.47 0.11
N ILE A 22 20.56 -16.32 -0.10
CA ILE A 22 20.36 -15.16 0.74
C ILE A 22 19.07 -14.47 0.30
N ASP A 23 18.03 -14.60 1.12
CA ASP A 23 16.82 -13.80 0.97
C ASP A 23 17.19 -12.31 0.99
N LYS A 24 17.02 -11.66 -0.16
CA LYS A 24 17.34 -10.23 -0.30
C LYS A 24 16.45 -9.44 0.64
N LYS A 25 17.06 -8.79 1.64
CA LYS A 25 16.33 -7.92 2.54
C LYS A 25 15.70 -6.76 1.79
N VAL A 26 14.46 -6.44 2.11
CA VAL A 26 13.65 -5.43 1.43
C VAL A 26 13.38 -4.23 2.32
N SER A 27 13.41 -3.04 1.72
CA SER A 27 12.94 -1.80 2.33
C SER A 27 11.46 -1.62 1.98
N TYR A 28 10.62 -1.49 3.01
CA TYR A 28 9.17 -1.36 2.87
C TYR A 28 8.68 0.03 3.26
N LEU A 29 8.03 0.71 2.32
CA LEU A 29 7.35 2.00 2.51
C LEU A 29 5.84 1.81 2.51
N THR A 30 5.16 2.35 3.49
CA THR A 30 3.70 2.56 3.43
C THR A 30 3.38 4.04 3.36
N LEU A 31 2.46 4.41 2.49
CA LEU A 31 2.08 5.78 2.17
C LEU A 31 0.57 5.92 2.21
N GLY A 32 0.06 6.98 2.85
CA GLY A 32 -1.34 7.33 2.68
C GLY A 32 -2.12 7.74 3.91
N ASP A 33 -3.41 7.43 3.87
CA ASP A 33 -4.42 7.86 4.82
C ASP A 33 -4.55 6.96 6.07
N ILE A 34 -5.70 6.99 6.70
CA ILE A 34 -6.02 6.27 7.94
C ILE A 34 -5.74 4.77 7.88
N LEU A 35 -5.96 4.12 6.73
CA LEU A 35 -5.67 2.69 6.57
C LEU A 35 -4.16 2.45 6.60
N SER A 36 -3.38 3.26 5.88
CA SER A 36 -1.92 3.20 5.88
C SER A 36 -1.33 3.56 7.23
N LYS A 37 -1.95 4.50 7.96
CA LYS A 37 -1.58 4.84 9.33
C LYS A 37 -1.86 3.70 10.32
N GLY A 38 -2.81 2.84 9.98
CA GLY A 38 -3.20 1.72 10.83
C GLY A 38 -3.90 2.18 12.10
N THR A 39 -4.78 3.16 11.97
CA THR A 39 -5.62 3.61 13.07
C THR A 39 -6.79 2.67 13.20
N ASN A 40 -7.02 2.15 14.39
CA ASN A 40 -8.14 1.29 14.69
C ASN A 40 -9.39 2.09 15.09
N GLU A 41 -10.48 1.40 15.37
CA GLU A 41 -11.78 1.96 15.77
C GLU A 41 -11.75 2.75 17.09
N TYR A 42 -10.69 2.62 17.88
CA TYR A 42 -10.46 3.37 19.13
C TYR A 42 -9.55 4.59 18.93
N GLY A 43 -9.12 4.86 17.69
CA GLY A 43 -8.19 5.96 17.39
C GLY A 43 -6.72 5.64 17.68
N VAL A 44 -6.39 4.38 18.04
CA VAL A 44 -5.00 3.96 18.28
C VAL A 44 -4.34 3.61 16.95
N SER A 45 -3.21 4.24 16.68
CA SER A 45 -2.45 4.05 15.43
C SER A 45 -1.36 2.99 15.56
N ASN A 46 -0.79 2.58 14.42
CA ASN A 46 0.30 1.61 14.29
C ASN A 46 -0.10 0.15 14.60
N ASN A 47 -1.37 -0.20 14.37
CA ASN A 47 -1.89 -1.56 14.40
C ASN A 47 -2.62 -1.92 13.10
N GLY A 48 -2.20 -1.34 11.97
CA GLY A 48 -2.82 -1.54 10.68
C GLY A 48 -2.12 -2.62 9.83
N TYR A 49 -2.64 -2.81 8.62
CA TYR A 49 -2.13 -3.83 7.68
C TYR A 49 -0.62 -3.72 7.44
N SER A 50 -0.10 -2.49 7.39
CA SER A 50 1.33 -2.25 7.13
C SER A 50 2.23 -2.72 8.28
N ASN A 51 1.73 -2.69 9.51
CA ASN A 51 2.44 -3.20 10.68
C ASN A 51 2.52 -4.73 10.65
N TYR A 52 1.43 -5.41 10.29
CA TYR A 52 1.43 -6.88 10.10
C TYR A 52 2.39 -7.31 8.98
N ILE A 53 2.43 -6.57 7.85
CA ILE A 53 3.39 -6.84 6.76
C ILE A 53 4.84 -6.63 7.26
N ARG A 54 5.11 -5.54 7.98
CA ARG A 54 6.41 -5.29 8.60
C ARG A 54 6.84 -6.47 9.48
N ASP A 55 5.95 -6.91 10.36
CA ASP A 55 6.23 -7.98 11.32
C ASP A 55 6.46 -9.31 10.60
N TYR A 56 5.64 -9.63 9.59
CA TYR A 56 5.85 -10.77 8.72
C TYR A 56 7.24 -10.75 8.03
N LEU A 57 7.61 -9.63 7.41
CA LEU A 57 8.92 -9.50 6.76
C LEU A 57 10.08 -9.60 7.76
N LYS A 58 9.90 -9.08 8.97
CA LYS A 58 10.86 -9.17 10.05
C LYS A 58 11.03 -10.60 10.54
N ASP A 59 9.95 -11.32 10.78
CA ASP A 59 9.95 -12.70 11.28
C ASP A 59 10.57 -13.66 10.25
N LYS A 60 10.43 -13.35 8.95
CA LYS A 60 11.12 -14.07 7.87
C LYS A 60 12.59 -13.65 7.66
N GLY A 61 13.09 -12.68 8.44
CA GLY A 61 14.45 -12.14 8.24
C GLY A 61 14.64 -11.30 6.98
N MET A 62 13.55 -11.01 6.27
CA MET A 62 13.54 -10.31 4.98
C MET A 62 13.49 -8.79 5.10
N LEU A 63 13.15 -8.23 6.25
CA LEU A 63 13.05 -6.78 6.42
C LEU A 63 14.41 -6.13 6.57
N LYS A 64 14.70 -5.15 5.71
CA LYS A 64 15.84 -4.23 5.85
C LYS A 64 15.43 -2.97 6.62
N GLU A 65 14.36 -2.33 6.16
CA GLU A 65 13.84 -1.08 6.74
C GLU A 65 12.32 -1.01 6.51
N TYR A 66 11.61 -0.42 7.48
CA TYR A 66 10.19 -0.07 7.35
C TYR A 66 9.98 1.40 7.62
N ASN A 67 9.28 2.08 6.73
CA ASN A 67 8.97 3.49 6.88
C ASN A 67 7.48 3.76 6.68
N ASN A 68 6.86 4.42 7.67
CA ASN A 68 5.47 4.88 7.64
C ASN A 68 5.34 6.39 7.95
N THR A 69 6.42 7.13 7.82
CA THR A 69 6.45 8.57 8.15
C THR A 69 5.39 9.36 7.38
N PHE A 70 5.16 9.00 6.12
CA PHE A 70 4.18 9.68 5.27
C PHE A 70 2.81 9.00 5.30
N THR A 71 2.34 8.68 6.51
CA THR A 71 0.97 8.27 6.78
C THR A 71 0.31 9.19 7.79
N SER A 72 -0.99 9.49 7.60
CA SER A 72 -1.78 10.31 8.53
C SER A 72 -3.27 10.02 8.37
N ASN A 73 -4.03 10.12 9.46
CA ASN A 73 -5.49 10.00 9.40
C ASN A 73 -6.13 11.04 8.49
N ASP A 74 -5.48 12.21 8.36
CA ASP A 74 -6.02 13.38 7.69
C ASP A 74 -5.44 13.60 6.28
N TYR A 75 -4.50 12.76 5.82
CA TYR A 75 -3.93 12.93 4.50
C TYR A 75 -4.96 12.71 3.40
N ARG A 76 -5.00 13.69 2.47
CA ARG A 76 -5.74 13.66 1.22
C ARG A 76 -4.79 13.53 0.04
N MET A 77 -5.34 13.26 -1.13
CA MET A 77 -4.56 13.24 -2.39
C MET A 77 -3.69 14.49 -2.57
N LEU A 78 -4.29 15.67 -2.34
CA LEU A 78 -3.58 16.95 -2.53
C LEU A 78 -2.43 17.16 -1.55
N ASP A 79 -2.50 16.62 -0.34
CA ASP A 79 -1.39 16.69 0.62
C ASP A 79 -0.18 15.91 0.12
N ILE A 80 -0.39 14.71 -0.39
CA ILE A 80 0.67 13.89 -0.96
C ILE A 80 1.26 14.52 -2.22
N ILE A 81 0.41 15.08 -3.10
CA ILE A 81 0.88 15.81 -4.29
C ILE A 81 1.75 17.00 -3.88
N ARG A 82 1.35 17.76 -2.86
CA ARG A 82 2.12 18.88 -2.33
C ARG A 82 3.47 18.42 -1.79
N ILE A 83 3.47 17.40 -0.92
CA ILE A 83 4.70 16.81 -0.33
C ILE A 83 5.68 16.37 -1.42
N LEU A 84 5.20 15.71 -2.46
CA LEU A 84 6.03 15.26 -3.59
C LEU A 84 6.55 16.46 -4.40
N SER A 85 5.69 17.44 -4.69
CA SER A 85 6.04 18.59 -5.54
C SER A 85 7.07 19.51 -4.90
N TYR A 86 6.95 19.75 -3.61
CA TYR A 86 7.84 20.64 -2.85
C TYR A 86 8.96 19.89 -2.13
N ASN A 87 9.03 18.55 -2.25
CA ASN A 87 9.99 17.71 -1.55
C ASN A 87 10.00 17.98 -0.03
N GLU A 88 8.82 18.15 0.54
CA GLU A 88 8.66 18.43 1.97
C GLU A 88 9.25 17.29 2.80
N LYS A 89 9.96 17.65 3.87
CA LYS A 89 10.52 16.66 4.81
C LYS A 89 9.63 16.53 6.04
N LYS A 90 9.51 15.30 6.52
CA LYS A 90 8.87 14.97 7.80
C LYS A 90 9.80 14.04 8.57
N ASP A 91 10.09 14.35 9.85
CA ASP A 91 11.00 13.56 10.69
C ASP A 91 12.35 13.27 10.01
N ASN A 92 12.91 14.27 9.31
CA ASN A 92 14.13 14.18 8.48
C ASN A 92 14.03 13.28 7.24
N TYR A 93 12.91 12.66 6.96
CA TYR A 93 12.69 11.88 5.74
C TYR A 93 12.12 12.75 4.60
N SER A 94 12.52 12.46 3.38
CA SER A 94 11.92 12.96 2.14
C SER A 94 11.14 11.82 1.49
N LEU A 95 9.86 12.04 1.17
CA LEU A 95 9.04 11.04 0.48
C LEU A 95 9.64 10.69 -0.88
N ASN A 96 10.19 11.68 -1.60
CA ASN A 96 10.84 11.49 -2.90
C ASN A 96 12.03 10.53 -2.81
N ARG A 97 12.78 10.58 -1.71
CA ARG A 97 13.90 9.68 -1.46
C ARG A 97 13.39 8.28 -1.09
N LEU A 98 12.43 8.20 -0.18
CA LEU A 98 11.86 6.91 0.26
C LEU A 98 11.26 6.12 -0.90
N ILE A 99 10.56 6.78 -1.84
CA ILE A 99 10.01 6.14 -3.04
C ILE A 99 11.13 5.50 -3.88
N LYS A 100 12.29 6.17 -4.02
CA LYS A 100 13.42 5.66 -4.81
C LYS A 100 14.15 4.51 -4.14
N GLU A 101 14.23 4.51 -2.81
CA GLU A 101 15.04 3.59 -2.02
C GLU A 101 14.26 2.36 -1.51
N SER A 102 12.93 2.36 -1.63
CA SER A 102 12.10 1.24 -1.20
C SER A 102 12.06 0.12 -2.25
N ASP A 103 11.94 -1.12 -1.81
CA ASP A 103 11.73 -2.29 -2.66
C ASP A 103 10.23 -2.62 -2.79
N ILE A 104 9.45 -2.28 -1.76
CA ILE A 104 8.00 -2.50 -1.71
C ILE A 104 7.34 -1.20 -1.27
N ILE A 105 6.31 -0.77 -1.99
CA ILE A 105 5.49 0.38 -1.62
C ILE A 105 4.03 -0.05 -1.56
N THR A 106 3.35 0.19 -0.43
CA THR A 106 1.89 0.09 -0.34
C THR A 106 1.27 1.48 -0.22
N VAL A 107 0.19 1.72 -0.96
CA VAL A 107 -0.51 3.01 -0.96
C VAL A 107 -2.00 2.79 -0.71
N SER A 108 -2.53 3.52 0.27
CA SER A 108 -3.96 3.65 0.53
C SER A 108 -4.31 5.12 0.65
N LEU A 109 -5.11 5.65 -0.26
CA LEU A 109 -5.52 7.05 -0.28
C LEU A 109 -6.95 7.20 -0.82
N GLY A 110 -7.66 8.19 -0.33
CA GLY A 110 -8.94 8.61 -0.89
C GLY A 110 -10.18 7.95 -0.28
N MET A 111 -10.03 6.91 0.54
CA MET A 111 -11.18 6.27 1.18
C MET A 111 -11.98 7.25 2.03
N SER A 112 -11.32 8.01 2.90
CA SER A 112 -11.95 9.05 3.71
C SER A 112 -12.61 10.14 2.86
N GLU A 113 -12.00 10.50 1.74
CA GLU A 113 -12.49 11.55 0.85
C GLU A 113 -13.80 11.12 0.16
N ILE A 114 -13.86 9.89 -0.38
CA ILE A 114 -15.07 9.32 -0.99
C ILE A 114 -16.17 9.18 0.07
N TYR A 115 -15.84 8.60 1.23
CA TYR A 115 -16.78 8.36 2.31
C TYR A 115 -17.43 9.65 2.80
N ASN A 116 -16.63 10.67 3.09
CA ASN A 116 -17.13 11.98 3.50
C ASN A 116 -18.00 12.64 2.42
N LYS A 117 -17.64 12.46 1.14
CA LYS A 117 -18.42 13.00 0.03
C LYS A 117 -19.80 12.35 -0.07
N ILE A 118 -19.90 11.05 0.16
CA ILE A 118 -21.18 10.32 0.19
C ILE A 118 -22.03 10.78 1.37
N LEU A 119 -21.46 10.85 2.59
CA LEU A 119 -22.18 11.25 3.79
C LEU A 119 -22.74 12.67 3.70
N ASN A 120 -22.03 13.57 3.02
CA ASN A 120 -22.47 14.96 2.79
C ASN A 120 -23.48 15.10 1.63
N ASN A 121 -24.03 14.00 1.13
CA ASN A 121 -25.12 13.95 0.14
C ASN A 121 -24.82 14.74 -1.15
N ASN A 122 -23.60 14.65 -1.66
CA ASN A 122 -23.16 15.43 -2.79
C ASN A 122 -23.69 14.85 -4.13
N GLN A 123 -24.45 15.65 -4.85
CA GLN A 123 -25.10 15.25 -6.11
C GLN A 123 -24.11 14.90 -7.24
N ASN A 124 -22.84 15.33 -7.15
CA ASN A 124 -21.84 15.15 -8.20
C ASN A 124 -20.75 14.14 -7.82
N ILE A 125 -21.13 13.02 -7.17
CA ILE A 125 -20.17 12.07 -6.64
C ILE A 125 -19.26 11.45 -7.71
N TYR A 126 -19.78 11.09 -8.88
CA TYR A 126 -18.99 10.50 -9.96
C TYR A 126 -17.96 11.48 -10.54
N THR A 127 -18.34 12.74 -10.76
CA THR A 127 -17.40 13.80 -11.18
C THR A 127 -16.31 14.02 -10.13
N TYR A 128 -16.68 13.94 -8.86
CA TYR A 128 -15.71 14.03 -7.77
C TYR A 128 -14.72 12.85 -7.78
N ILE A 129 -15.21 11.63 -7.99
CA ILE A 129 -14.37 10.44 -8.11
C ILE A 129 -13.42 10.56 -9.30
N ASP A 130 -13.91 11.03 -10.46
CA ASP A 130 -13.04 11.27 -11.62
C ASP A 130 -11.90 12.24 -11.30
N SER A 131 -12.19 13.33 -10.57
CA SER A 131 -11.17 14.27 -10.11
C SER A 131 -10.19 13.63 -9.13
N LEU A 132 -10.70 12.85 -8.18
CA LEU A 132 -9.91 12.16 -7.18
C LEU A 132 -8.96 11.13 -7.82
N ILE A 133 -9.45 10.34 -8.77
CA ILE A 133 -8.63 9.36 -9.50
C ILE A 133 -7.59 10.08 -10.37
N ASN A 134 -7.93 11.22 -10.96
CA ASN A 134 -6.94 12.03 -11.69
C ASN A 134 -5.81 12.52 -10.77
N ASP A 135 -6.12 12.94 -9.56
CA ASP A 135 -5.11 13.32 -8.56
C ASP A 135 -4.30 12.09 -8.10
N TYR A 136 -4.93 10.94 -7.89
CA TYR A 136 -4.23 9.69 -7.60
C TYR A 136 -3.26 9.32 -8.73
N THR A 137 -3.70 9.50 -9.97
CA THR A 137 -2.89 9.26 -11.17
C THR A 137 -1.61 10.09 -11.18
N LYS A 138 -1.63 11.33 -10.70
CA LYS A 138 -0.42 12.16 -10.55
C LYS A 138 0.57 11.54 -9.57
N ILE A 139 0.10 11.04 -8.43
CA ILE A 139 0.93 10.34 -7.44
C ILE A 139 1.50 9.06 -8.04
N MET A 140 0.67 8.24 -8.68
CA MET A 140 1.09 7.00 -9.33
C MET A 140 2.13 7.24 -10.43
N ASN A 141 1.96 8.28 -11.24
CA ASN A 141 2.95 8.68 -12.26
C ASN A 141 4.28 9.06 -11.63
N TYR A 142 4.25 9.78 -10.49
CA TYR A 142 5.46 10.12 -9.77
C TYR A 142 6.17 8.86 -9.26
N ILE A 143 5.43 7.94 -8.63
CA ILE A 143 5.99 6.67 -8.16
C ILE A 143 6.57 5.89 -9.34
N ASN A 144 5.81 5.70 -10.41
CA ASN A 144 6.23 4.94 -11.60
C ASN A 144 7.49 5.50 -12.27
N LYS A 145 7.68 6.83 -12.22
CA LYS A 145 8.87 7.48 -12.79
C LYS A 145 10.17 7.13 -12.04
N PHE A 146 10.09 6.87 -10.75
CA PHE A 146 11.26 6.76 -9.88
C PHE A 146 11.40 5.41 -9.19
N HIS A 147 10.39 4.56 -9.29
CA HIS A 147 10.33 3.27 -8.62
C HIS A 147 9.87 2.19 -9.62
N HIS A 148 10.65 1.14 -9.77
CA HIS A 148 10.42 0.07 -10.74
C HIS A 148 10.28 -1.32 -10.09
N GLN A 149 9.94 -1.34 -8.80
CA GLN A 149 9.73 -2.56 -8.03
C GLN A 149 8.25 -2.73 -7.64
N LYS A 150 7.96 -3.44 -6.56
CA LYS A 150 6.57 -3.76 -6.19
C LYS A 150 5.82 -2.56 -5.64
N VAL A 151 4.83 -2.08 -6.39
CA VAL A 151 3.87 -1.07 -5.94
C VAL A 151 2.50 -1.71 -5.80
N ILE A 152 1.90 -1.59 -4.63
CA ILE A 152 0.63 -2.21 -4.27
C ILE A 152 -0.35 -1.10 -3.89
N ILE A 153 -1.42 -0.98 -4.66
CA ILE A 153 -2.48 0.01 -4.46
C ILE A 153 -3.69 -0.66 -3.84
N LEU A 154 -4.15 -0.16 -2.71
CA LEU A 154 -5.34 -0.64 -2.04
C LEU A 154 -6.58 0.04 -2.62
N GLY A 155 -7.54 -0.76 -3.05
CA GLY A 155 -8.84 -0.30 -3.53
C GLY A 155 -9.78 0.11 -2.40
N TYR A 156 -10.97 0.54 -2.79
CA TYR A 156 -12.04 1.00 -1.90
C TYR A 156 -13.00 -0.12 -1.53
N TYR A 157 -13.73 0.06 -0.45
CA TYR A 157 -14.75 -0.89 0.02
C TYR A 157 -15.94 -0.17 0.62
N ASN A 158 -17.11 -0.79 0.55
CA ASN A 158 -18.35 -0.22 1.05
C ASN A 158 -18.74 -0.82 2.41
N VAL A 159 -19.02 0.03 3.39
CA VAL A 159 -19.55 -0.35 4.71
C VAL A 159 -20.92 0.25 4.99
N LEU A 160 -21.48 0.98 4.02
CA LEU A 160 -22.78 1.68 4.18
C LEU A 160 -23.98 0.78 3.89
N GLY A 161 -23.76 -0.44 3.36
CA GLY A 161 -24.82 -1.35 2.93
C GLY A 161 -25.63 -0.87 1.71
N THR A 162 -25.31 0.32 1.21
CA THR A 162 -25.88 0.97 0.01
C THR A 162 -24.75 1.63 -0.76
N LYS A 163 -24.98 2.06 -2.01
CA LYS A 163 -23.97 2.77 -2.79
C LYS A 163 -22.81 1.92 -3.32
N ASP A 164 -23.04 0.61 -3.50
CA ASP A 164 -22.03 -0.28 -4.10
C ASP A 164 -21.56 0.24 -5.47
N ASP A 165 -22.48 0.77 -6.28
CA ASP A 165 -22.22 1.38 -7.58
C ASP A 165 -21.17 2.48 -7.56
N ILE A 166 -21.11 3.28 -6.50
CA ILE A 166 -20.14 4.36 -6.33
C ILE A 166 -18.74 3.78 -6.07
N PHE A 167 -18.63 2.80 -5.17
CA PHE A 167 -17.37 2.16 -4.84
C PHE A 167 -16.87 1.28 -6.00
N ASP A 168 -17.77 0.60 -6.71
CA ASP A 168 -17.43 -0.17 -7.90
C ASP A 168 -16.89 0.74 -9.01
N TYR A 169 -17.51 1.89 -9.22
CA TYR A 169 -17.00 2.89 -10.18
C TYR A 169 -15.60 3.39 -9.81
N ALA A 170 -15.39 3.75 -8.55
CA ALA A 170 -14.09 4.23 -8.07
C ALA A 170 -13.01 3.15 -8.20
N ASN A 171 -13.34 1.90 -7.85
CA ASN A 171 -12.45 0.75 -7.99
C ASN A 171 -12.11 0.46 -9.44
N TYR A 172 -13.10 0.45 -10.33
CA TYR A 172 -12.90 0.25 -11.77
C TYR A 172 -11.91 1.27 -12.36
N LYS A 173 -12.10 2.55 -12.04
CA LYS A 173 -11.21 3.63 -12.50
C LYS A 173 -9.79 3.47 -11.94
N LEU A 174 -9.65 3.18 -10.66
CA LEU A 174 -8.34 3.03 -10.01
C LEU A 174 -7.59 1.81 -10.53
N GLU A 175 -8.29 0.70 -10.75
CA GLU A 175 -7.70 -0.52 -11.31
C GLU A 175 -7.12 -0.30 -12.71
N ILE A 176 -7.85 0.40 -13.59
CA ILE A 176 -7.35 0.76 -14.93
C ILE A 176 -6.04 1.54 -14.82
N GLU A 177 -5.95 2.48 -13.89
CA GLU A 177 -4.72 3.26 -13.70
C GLU A 177 -3.56 2.41 -13.13
N CYS A 178 -3.86 1.39 -12.30
CA CYS A 178 -2.88 0.41 -11.85
C CYS A 178 -2.36 -0.45 -13.02
N GLN A 179 -3.26 -0.97 -13.85
CA GLN A 179 -2.91 -1.81 -15.00
C GLN A 179 -1.98 -1.08 -15.99
N LYS A 180 -2.21 0.22 -16.25
CA LYS A 180 -1.35 1.04 -17.13
C LYS A 180 0.09 1.16 -16.64
N ARG A 181 0.36 0.91 -15.34
CA ARG A 181 1.67 1.06 -14.68
C ARG A 181 2.23 -0.24 -14.15
N GLU A 182 1.55 -1.35 -14.41
CA GLU A 182 1.90 -2.68 -13.88
C GLU A 182 1.91 -2.70 -12.33
N PHE A 183 1.11 -1.82 -11.69
CA PHE A 183 0.95 -1.81 -10.24
C PHE A 183 -0.02 -2.91 -9.80
N ILE A 184 0.27 -3.53 -8.67
CA ILE A 184 -0.58 -4.56 -8.08
C ILE A 184 -1.79 -3.89 -7.44
N TYR A 185 -2.99 -4.19 -7.96
CA TYR A 185 -4.23 -3.73 -7.38
C TYR A 185 -4.81 -4.75 -6.37
N VAL A 186 -5.22 -4.29 -5.19
CA VAL A 186 -5.84 -5.12 -4.16
C VAL A 186 -7.30 -4.75 -4.00
N TYR A 187 -8.19 -5.66 -4.37
CA TYR A 187 -9.64 -5.52 -4.26
C TYR A 187 -10.11 -5.66 -2.81
N LEU A 188 -10.03 -4.59 -2.02
CA LEU A 188 -10.52 -4.59 -0.65
C LEU A 188 -12.04 -4.80 -0.56
N SER A 189 -12.80 -4.39 -1.58
CA SER A 189 -14.25 -4.61 -1.63
C SER A 189 -14.63 -6.08 -1.52
N LYS A 190 -13.88 -6.98 -2.14
CA LYS A 190 -14.13 -8.42 -2.08
C LYS A 190 -13.93 -9.03 -0.69
N ILE A 191 -13.25 -8.32 0.20
CA ILE A 191 -12.84 -8.79 1.51
C ILE A 191 -13.69 -8.14 2.59
N LEU A 192 -13.82 -6.82 2.49
CA LEU A 192 -14.34 -5.98 3.56
C LEU A 192 -15.79 -5.54 3.33
N SER A 193 -16.23 -5.34 2.05
CA SER A 193 -17.58 -4.90 1.80
C SER A 193 -18.61 -5.90 2.36
N ASN A 194 -19.58 -5.36 3.09
CA ASN A 194 -20.66 -6.14 3.66
C ASN A 194 -20.22 -7.27 4.64
N ASN A 195 -19.01 -7.19 5.17
CA ASN A 195 -18.53 -8.14 6.17
C ASN A 195 -18.39 -7.46 7.56
N PRO A 196 -19.43 -7.50 8.39
CA PRO A 196 -19.43 -6.79 9.68
C PRO A 196 -18.38 -7.31 10.66
N ASN A 197 -17.85 -8.53 10.49
CA ASN A 197 -16.87 -9.11 11.38
C ASN A 197 -15.53 -8.34 11.37
N TYR A 198 -15.24 -7.62 10.28
CA TYR A 198 -14.01 -6.85 10.15
C TYR A 198 -14.12 -5.41 10.66
N PHE A 199 -15.26 -5.06 11.29
CA PHE A 199 -15.52 -3.73 11.83
C PHE A 199 -16.12 -3.85 13.24
N SER A 200 -15.53 -3.16 14.21
CA SER A 200 -16.02 -3.22 15.61
C SER A 200 -17.19 -2.27 15.86
N LYS A 201 -17.30 -1.21 15.06
CA LYS A 201 -18.36 -0.21 15.16
C LYS A 201 -19.15 -0.18 13.86
N LYS A 202 -20.47 -0.12 14.00
CA LYS A 202 -21.36 0.21 12.89
C LYS A 202 -21.08 1.63 12.42
N ASP A 203 -21.20 1.85 11.13
CA ASP A 203 -21.02 3.17 10.50
C ASP A 203 -19.57 3.73 10.52
N THR A 204 -18.56 2.88 10.73
CA THR A 204 -17.16 3.24 10.51
C THR A 204 -16.60 2.46 9.30
N PHE A 205 -15.76 3.15 8.52
CA PHE A 205 -15.00 2.48 7.47
C PHE A 205 -13.60 2.02 7.95
N VAL A 206 -13.29 2.19 9.23
CA VAL A 206 -12.01 1.77 9.80
C VAL A 206 -12.10 0.31 10.23
N PRO A 207 -11.28 -0.58 9.67
CA PRO A 207 -11.26 -1.98 10.05
C PRO A 207 -10.83 -2.18 11.51
N ASN A 208 -11.32 -3.24 12.14
CA ASN A 208 -10.77 -3.73 13.40
C ASN A 208 -9.43 -4.49 13.14
N LEU A 209 -8.82 -5.02 14.20
CA LEU A 209 -7.54 -5.73 14.11
C LEU A 209 -7.64 -6.95 13.15
N GLU A 210 -8.73 -7.71 13.21
CA GLU A 210 -8.95 -8.87 12.33
C GLU A 210 -9.07 -8.45 10.86
N GLY A 211 -9.79 -7.34 10.59
CA GLY A 211 -9.88 -6.76 9.26
C GLY A 211 -8.51 -6.31 8.71
N TYR A 212 -7.69 -5.66 9.53
CA TYR A 212 -6.34 -5.28 9.14
C TYR A 212 -5.42 -6.49 8.91
N GLU A 213 -5.51 -7.51 9.74
CA GLU A 213 -4.78 -8.76 9.56
C GLU A 213 -5.17 -9.42 8.24
N LYS A 214 -6.46 -9.47 7.93
CA LYS A 214 -6.95 -10.02 6.66
C LYS A 214 -6.44 -9.25 5.44
N ILE A 215 -6.42 -7.93 5.48
CA ILE A 215 -5.82 -7.10 4.44
C ILE A 215 -4.34 -7.47 4.26
N SER A 216 -3.59 -7.58 5.37
CA SER A 216 -2.16 -7.88 5.34
C SER A 216 -1.86 -9.24 4.73
N GLN A 217 -2.63 -10.29 5.06
CA GLN A 217 -2.48 -11.64 4.50
C GLN A 217 -2.54 -11.63 2.97
N ILE A 218 -3.54 -10.92 2.42
CA ILE A 218 -3.70 -10.83 0.96
C ILE A 218 -2.57 -10.05 0.30
N ILE A 219 -2.08 -8.98 0.94
CA ILE A 219 -0.94 -8.23 0.42
C ILE A 219 0.32 -9.09 0.45
N VAL A 220 0.55 -9.84 1.54
CA VAL A 220 1.69 -10.77 1.64
C VAL A 220 1.64 -11.83 0.55
N GLU A 221 0.48 -12.44 0.27
CA GLU A 221 0.30 -13.37 -0.84
C GLU A 221 0.69 -12.73 -2.19
N LYS A 222 0.30 -11.46 -2.42
CA LYS A 222 0.69 -10.72 -3.64
C LYS A 222 2.20 -10.42 -3.69
N ILE A 223 2.82 -10.16 -2.54
CA ILE A 223 4.27 -9.96 -2.46
C ILE A 223 5.04 -11.23 -2.82
N GLN A 224 4.53 -12.40 -2.41
CA GLN A 224 5.17 -13.70 -2.64
C GLN A 224 5.01 -14.21 -4.08
N ASN A 225 3.87 -13.94 -4.72
CA ASN A 225 3.48 -14.55 -6.00
C ASN A 225 3.87 -13.69 -7.22
N ASN A 226 4.40 -12.50 -7.03
CA ASN A 226 4.90 -11.58 -8.06
C ASN A 226 6.36 -11.18 -7.77
#